data_26f4ad4af4300be89336d1b56113bfbf
#
_entry.id   26f4ad4af4300be89336d1b56113bfbf
#
_cell.length_a   1.000
_cell.length_b   1.000
_cell.length_c   1.000
_cell.angle_alpha   90.00
_cell.angle_beta   90.00
_cell.angle_gamma   90.00
#
_symmetry.space_group_name_H-M   'P 1'
#
loop_
_entity.id
_entity.type
_entity.pdbx_description
1 polymer ?
#
loop_
_entity_poly.entity_id
_entity_poly.type
_entity_poly.pdbx_seq_one_letter_code
_entity_poly.pdbx_strand_id
1 'polypeptide(L)'
;LSMTMTFAENEELNTTNTANAYKMTVNYSRLADALCLSIDQLEAVQDIHSEFCADMMNAGNANADERKPMVEKALQKDLKHMRYVLTENQYRKYLMLLNVTISNRGLEK
;
A
#
# COMPACT_ATOMS: atom_id res chain seq x y z
N LEU A 1 -17.35 6.69 -9.11
CA LEU A 1 -16.99 6.83 -9.23
C LEU A 1 -16.65 7.02 -9.12
N SER A 2 -16.65 7.23 -9.27
CA SER A 2 -16.18 7.50 -9.49
C SER A 2 -15.75 7.87 -9.54
N MET A 3 -15.68 8.10 -9.80
CA MET A 3 -15.15 8.52 -10.15
C MET A 3 -14.99 9.09 -10.22
N THR A 4 -15.09 9.25 -10.25
CA THR A 4 -14.83 9.77 -10.52
C THR A 4 -14.69 10.47 -10.33
N MET A 5 -14.86 10.71 -10.18
CA MET A 5 -14.66 11.28 -10.12
C MET A 5 -14.42 11.86 -10.10
N THR A 6 -14.48 12.19 -10.23
CA THR A 6 -14.14 12.79 -10.42
C THR A 6 -13.79 13.41 -10.70
N PHE A 7 -13.52 13.92 -11.17
CA PHE A 7 -12.79 14.43 -11.60
C PHE A 7 -12.55 15.62 -12.06
N ALA A 8 -12.88 16.37 -12.40
CA ALA A 8 -12.73 17.52 -12.94
C ALA A 8 -11.66 18.33 -12.46
N GLU A 9 -11.42 18.37 -11.47
CA GLU A 9 -10.39 18.88 -10.89
C GLU A 9 -9.16 18.38 -11.45
N ASN A 10 -9.12 18.16 -12.64
CA ASN A 10 -8.17 17.25 -13.14
C ASN A 10 -6.80 17.72 -13.34
N GLU A 11 -6.58 18.96 -13.64
CA GLU A 11 -5.28 19.34 -13.90
C GLU A 11 -4.47 19.36 -12.73
N GLU A 12 -4.85 20.04 -11.71
CA GLU A 12 -4.13 19.96 -10.54
C GLU A 12 -4.10 18.60 -10.07
N LEU A 13 -5.11 17.88 -10.39
CA LEU A 13 -5.21 16.55 -9.95
C LEU A 13 -4.19 15.64 -10.54
N ASN A 14 -3.58 15.98 -11.64
CA ASN A 14 -2.54 15.13 -12.14
C ASN A 14 -1.42 14.96 -11.14
N THR A 15 -0.96 16.02 -10.53
CA THR A 15 0.06 15.90 -9.51
C THR A 15 -0.51 15.25 -8.29
N THR A 16 -1.72 15.59 -7.94
CA THR A 16 -2.38 15.02 -6.80
C THR A 16 -2.59 13.53 -6.98
N ASN A 17 -2.97 13.12 -8.19
CA ASN A 17 -3.19 11.72 -8.48
C ASN A 17 -1.91 10.91 -8.39
N THR A 18 -0.79 11.50 -8.80
CA THR A 18 0.49 10.83 -8.67
C THR A 18 0.79 10.58 -7.20
N ALA A 19 0.62 11.60 -6.37
CA ALA A 19 0.84 11.44 -4.94
C ALA A 19 -0.13 10.41 -4.35
N ASN A 20 -1.40 10.48 -4.74
CA ASN A 20 -2.41 9.57 -4.22
C ASN A 20 -2.15 8.13 -4.62
N ALA A 21 -1.55 7.90 -5.79
CA ALA A 21 -1.24 6.55 -6.22
C ALA A 21 -0.29 5.85 -5.25
N TYR A 22 0.57 6.62 -4.58
CA TYR A 22 1.54 6.06 -3.64
C TYR A 22 1.06 6.10 -2.19
N LYS A 23 -0.18 6.55 -1.95
CA LYS A 23 -0.71 6.63 -0.61
C LYS A 23 -1.32 5.29 -0.25
N MET A 24 -0.79 4.66 0.76
CA MET A 24 -1.14 3.27 1.09
C MET A 24 -1.86 3.14 2.42
N THR A 25 -2.47 4.22 2.91
CA THR A 25 -3.19 4.16 4.18
C THR A 25 -4.39 3.22 4.07
N VAL A 26 -4.70 2.54 5.16
CA VAL A 26 -5.81 1.60 5.20
C VAL A 26 -6.60 1.80 6.49
N ASN A 27 -7.80 1.28 6.51
CA ASN A 27 -8.56 1.21 7.75
C ASN A 27 -8.13 -0.07 8.45
N TYR A 28 -7.42 0.08 9.57
CA TYR A 28 -6.85 -1.08 10.26
C TYR A 28 -7.91 -2.00 10.83
N SER A 29 -9.05 -1.45 11.23
CA SER A 29 -10.15 -2.26 11.73
C SER A 29 -10.66 -3.20 10.65
N ARG A 30 -10.81 -2.69 9.44
CA ARG A 30 -11.26 -3.51 8.32
C ARG A 30 -10.22 -4.52 7.91
N LEU A 31 -8.95 -4.12 7.95
CA LEU A 31 -7.88 -5.04 7.62
C LEU A 31 -7.82 -6.17 8.64
N ALA A 32 -7.96 -5.84 9.92
CA ALA A 32 -7.97 -6.84 10.97
C ALA A 32 -9.12 -7.83 10.77
N ASP A 33 -10.30 -7.32 10.40
CA ASP A 33 -11.44 -8.20 10.14
C ASP A 33 -11.19 -9.09 8.93
N ALA A 34 -10.69 -8.51 7.87
CA ALA A 34 -10.46 -9.26 6.63
C ALA A 34 -9.46 -10.39 6.82
N LEU A 35 -8.42 -10.15 7.62
CA LEU A 35 -7.36 -11.13 7.84
C LEU A 35 -7.56 -11.91 9.13
N CYS A 36 -8.57 -11.59 9.92
CA CYS A 36 -8.82 -12.24 11.21
C CYS A 36 -7.60 -12.13 12.13
N LEU A 37 -7.09 -10.91 12.28
CA LEU A 37 -5.88 -10.67 13.07
C LEU A 37 -6.19 -10.70 14.55
N SER A 38 -5.26 -11.26 15.35
CA SER A 38 -5.30 -11.11 16.79
C SER A 38 -4.87 -9.68 17.15
N ILE A 39 -5.05 -9.31 18.41
CA ILE A 39 -4.65 -7.99 18.87
C ILE A 39 -3.15 -7.79 18.70
N ASP A 40 -2.36 -8.81 19.06
CA ASP A 40 -0.92 -8.71 18.93
C ASP A 40 -0.50 -8.60 17.47
N GLN A 41 -1.17 -9.36 16.59
CA GLN A 41 -0.88 -9.26 15.17
C GLN A 41 -1.24 -7.88 14.65
N LEU A 42 -2.35 -7.33 15.10
CA LEU A 42 -2.78 -6.03 14.62
C LEU A 42 -1.75 -4.94 14.97
N GLU A 43 -1.21 -4.98 16.19
CA GLU A 43 -0.18 -4.02 16.56
C GLU A 43 1.04 -4.12 15.66
N ALA A 44 1.49 -5.35 15.42
CA ALA A 44 2.65 -5.55 14.56
C ALA A 44 2.36 -5.14 13.13
N VAL A 45 1.17 -5.45 12.63
CA VAL A 45 0.78 -5.08 11.27
C VAL A 45 0.71 -3.56 11.13
N GLN A 46 0.20 -2.87 12.15
CA GLN A 46 0.15 -1.41 12.11
C GLN A 46 1.54 -0.81 11.98
N ASP A 47 2.51 -1.34 12.75
CA ASP A 47 3.87 -0.83 12.69
C ASP A 47 4.50 -1.09 11.32
N ILE A 48 4.33 -2.31 10.81
CA ILE A 48 4.91 -2.68 9.52
C ILE A 48 4.28 -1.87 8.40
N HIS A 49 2.95 -1.75 8.42
CA HIS A 49 2.23 -1.05 7.36
C HIS A 49 2.52 0.45 7.40
N SER A 50 2.65 1.02 8.59
CA SER A 50 2.99 2.42 8.74
C SER A 50 4.34 2.74 8.09
N GLU A 51 5.30 1.85 8.27
CA GLU A 51 6.61 2.04 7.66
C GLU A 51 6.52 1.88 6.14
N PHE A 52 5.73 0.92 5.68
CA PHE A 52 5.49 0.72 4.25
C PHE A 52 4.86 1.98 3.65
N CYS A 53 3.90 2.58 4.34
CA CYS A 53 3.27 3.81 3.86
C CYS A 53 4.30 4.92 3.69
N ALA A 54 5.21 5.07 4.65
CA ALA A 54 6.25 6.10 4.57
C ALA A 54 7.18 5.83 3.40
N ASP A 55 7.59 4.56 3.23
CA ASP A 55 8.48 4.18 2.13
C ASP A 55 7.82 4.47 0.78
N MET A 56 6.54 4.16 0.65
CA MET A 56 5.83 4.40 -0.61
C MET A 56 5.68 5.89 -0.90
N MET A 57 5.42 6.71 0.12
CA MET A 57 5.35 8.14 -0.10
C MET A 57 6.69 8.71 -0.52
N ASN A 58 7.77 8.19 0.04
CA ASN A 58 9.11 8.60 -0.37
C ASN A 58 9.36 8.24 -1.83
N ALA A 59 8.90 7.06 -2.24
CA ALA A 59 9.03 6.66 -3.64
C ALA A 59 8.25 7.60 -4.55
N GLY A 60 7.04 7.98 -4.13
CA GLY A 60 6.22 8.88 -4.93
C GLY A 60 6.83 10.25 -5.09
N ASN A 61 7.64 10.67 -4.13
CA ASN A 61 8.30 11.98 -4.17
C ASN A 61 9.66 11.94 -4.84
N ALA A 62 10.13 10.77 -5.21
CA ALA A 62 11.46 10.62 -5.81
C ALA A 62 11.41 10.91 -7.30
N ASN A 63 12.58 11.00 -7.93
CA ASN A 63 12.68 11.15 -9.37
C ASN A 63 12.11 9.93 -10.06
N ALA A 64 11.62 10.12 -11.26
CA ALA A 64 10.91 9.06 -11.99
C ALA A 64 11.76 7.80 -12.15
N ASP A 65 13.04 7.96 -12.41
CA ASP A 65 13.91 6.81 -12.63
C ASP A 65 14.28 6.10 -11.32
N GLU A 66 14.02 6.71 -10.17
CA GLU A 66 14.30 6.09 -8.89
C GLU A 66 13.06 5.44 -8.30
N ARG A 67 11.89 5.80 -8.78
CA ARG A 67 10.64 5.33 -8.18
C ARG A 67 10.48 3.84 -8.20
N LYS A 68 10.70 3.22 -9.36
CA LYS A 68 10.45 1.80 -9.49
C LYS A 68 11.29 0.97 -8.53
N PRO A 69 12.61 1.18 -8.46
CA PRO A 69 13.39 0.41 -7.48
C PRO A 69 12.99 0.72 -6.03
N MET A 70 12.57 1.94 -5.73
CA MET A 70 12.12 2.27 -4.38
C MET A 70 10.83 1.55 -4.04
N VAL A 71 9.89 1.48 -4.99
CA VAL A 71 8.64 0.75 -4.78
C VAL A 71 8.92 -0.73 -4.58
N GLU A 72 9.77 -1.32 -5.40
CA GLU A 72 10.11 -2.73 -5.28
C GLU A 72 10.73 -3.03 -3.92
N LYS A 73 11.61 -2.15 -3.46
CA LYS A 73 12.25 -2.33 -2.17
C LYS A 73 11.24 -2.22 -1.04
N ALA A 74 10.33 -1.26 -1.14
CA ALA A 74 9.28 -1.08 -0.13
C ALA A 74 8.39 -2.31 -0.06
N LEU A 75 7.99 -2.84 -1.21
CA LEU A 75 7.14 -4.02 -1.27
C LEU A 75 7.85 -5.25 -0.68
N GLN A 76 9.10 -5.45 -1.03
CA GLN A 76 9.86 -6.60 -0.53
C GLN A 76 10.01 -6.52 0.99
N LYS A 77 10.29 -5.35 1.51
CA LYS A 77 10.45 -5.16 2.94
C LYS A 77 9.15 -5.41 3.68
N ASP A 78 8.05 -4.87 3.16
CA ASP A 78 6.73 -5.05 3.75
C ASP A 78 6.35 -6.53 3.79
N LEU A 79 6.50 -7.22 2.67
CA LEU A 79 6.13 -8.62 2.57
C LEU A 79 7.00 -9.49 3.46
N LYS A 80 8.29 -9.18 3.54
CA LYS A 80 9.19 -9.92 4.41
C LYS A 80 8.75 -9.82 5.87
N HIS A 81 8.43 -8.62 6.31
CA HIS A 81 8.03 -8.42 7.70
C HIS A 81 6.66 -9.01 7.97
N MET A 82 5.74 -8.91 7.03
CA MET A 82 4.42 -9.49 7.21
C MET A 82 4.48 -11.00 7.33
N ARG A 83 5.41 -11.65 6.65
CA ARG A 83 5.56 -13.09 6.77
C ARG A 83 5.91 -13.53 8.17
N TYR A 84 6.62 -12.71 8.93
CA TYR A 84 6.96 -13.06 10.29
C TYR A 84 5.78 -12.96 11.24
N VAL A 85 4.79 -12.15 10.89
CA VAL A 85 3.67 -11.85 11.78
C VAL A 85 2.43 -12.64 11.42
N LEU A 86 2.21 -12.89 10.15
CA LEU A 86 0.97 -13.49 9.65
C LEU A 86 1.10 -15.00 9.49
N THR A 87 -0.01 -15.71 9.68
CA THR A 87 -0.07 -17.11 9.30
C THR A 87 -0.03 -17.18 7.78
N GLU A 88 0.18 -18.39 7.26
CA GLU A 88 0.25 -18.55 5.81
C GLU A 88 -1.04 -18.12 5.12
N ASN A 89 -2.19 -18.49 5.67
CA ASN A 89 -3.45 -18.09 5.07
C ASN A 89 -3.66 -16.59 5.12
N GLN A 90 -3.29 -15.97 6.24
CA GLN A 90 -3.37 -14.51 6.37
C GLN A 90 -2.43 -13.82 5.40
N TYR A 91 -1.23 -14.37 5.25
CA TYR A 91 -0.25 -13.78 4.33
C TYR A 91 -0.74 -13.85 2.89
N ARG A 92 -1.33 -14.97 2.49
CA ARG A 92 -1.87 -15.10 1.14
C ARG A 92 -2.96 -14.08 0.86
N LYS A 93 -3.85 -13.87 1.83
CA LYS A 93 -4.89 -12.86 1.69
C LYS A 93 -4.30 -11.47 1.61
N TYR A 94 -3.33 -11.20 2.46
CA TYR A 94 -2.66 -9.89 2.46
C TYR A 94 -1.98 -9.65 1.12
N LEU A 95 -1.26 -10.65 0.62
CA LEU A 95 -0.57 -10.54 -0.66
C LEU A 95 -1.55 -10.25 -1.79
N MET A 96 -2.70 -10.90 -1.78
CA MET A 96 -3.71 -10.67 -2.80
C MET A 96 -4.25 -9.25 -2.72
N LEU A 97 -4.54 -8.76 -1.51
CA LEU A 97 -5.04 -7.40 -1.34
C LEU A 97 -4.01 -6.38 -1.78
N LEU A 98 -2.74 -6.63 -1.45
CA LEU A 98 -1.67 -5.73 -1.83
C LEU A 98 -1.50 -5.69 -3.35
N ASN A 99 -1.50 -6.85 -3.99
CA ASN A 99 -1.36 -6.91 -5.45
C ASN A 99 -2.50 -6.20 -6.16
N VAL A 100 -3.71 -6.35 -5.67
CA VAL A 100 -4.86 -5.67 -6.25
C VAL A 100 -4.69 -4.15 -6.10
N THR A 101 -4.25 -3.71 -4.93
CA THR A 101 -4.04 -2.30 -4.69
C THR A 101 -2.98 -1.72 -5.61
N ILE A 102 -1.84 -2.40 -5.72
CA ILE A 102 -0.74 -1.95 -6.57
C ILE A 102 -1.19 -1.90 -8.04
N SER A 103 -1.90 -2.92 -8.47
CA SER A 103 -2.39 -2.98 -9.85
C SER A 103 -3.39 -1.86 -10.12
N ASN A 104 -4.34 -1.65 -9.20
CA ASN A 104 -5.35 -0.61 -9.37
C ASN A 104 -4.73 0.78 -9.42
N ARG A 105 -3.61 0.96 -8.76
CA ARG A 105 -2.93 2.24 -8.73
C ARG A 105 -1.92 2.39 -9.87
N GLY A 106 -1.75 1.35 -10.69
CA GLY A 106 -0.84 1.40 -11.83
C GLY A 106 0.63 1.43 -11.46
N LEU A 107 0.99 0.92 -10.28
CA LEU A 107 2.35 1.02 -9.77
C LEU A 107 3.24 -0.14 -10.16
N GLU A 108 2.68 -1.16 -10.80
CA GLU A 108 3.48 -2.32 -11.14
C GLU A 108 4.29 -2.12 -12.42
N LYS A 109 4.14 -1.00 -13.07
CA LYS A 109 4.87 -0.75 -14.31
C LYS A 109 6.15 0.03 -14.12
#